data_5bb6345f5de4320b74a7f571709d2f8b
#
_entry.id   5bb6345f5de4320b74a7f571709d2f8b
#
_cell.length_a   1.000
_cell.length_b   1.000
_cell.length_c   1.000
_cell.angle_alpha   90.00
_cell.angle_beta   90.00
_cell.angle_gamma   90.00
#
_symmetry.space_group_name_H-M   'P 1'
#
loop_
_entity.id
_entity.type
_entity.pdbx_description
1 polymer ?
#
loop_
_entity_poly.entity_id
_entity_poly.type
_entity_poly.pdbx_seq_one_letter_code
_entity_poly.pdbx_strand_id
1 'polypeptide(L)'
;MKEKINRYARGVFEFDPQKVVTDENNIFAIVDKNKEFKGTFCIYEEKGRELKGLVYSGDDRVRIAECSFIGSRVNIDYCVESADSDDGEVIDNCFYIVSNGGELTIPYSFRIEAGCYEAGDFEIRNLDQFARLAQDDNEEAITLFEADDFRDIFLMKDLSLCCVYDNFEKGIDVRNNIEEFLIAAGKKKRPDITLSCYNREYRDIEENFKDTVVIEKDTWGYTNVKVNVDAPFIRIERKNIESDVFTGNKYEFSYVIDASKLHGGNNYGRITFETINKSMTLT
;
A
#
# COMPACT_ATOMS: atom_id res chain seq x y z
N MET A 1 -46.03 30.34 25.96
CA MET A 1 -46.98 29.65 26.85
C MET A 1 -48.33 30.39 27.03
N LYS A 2 -48.38 31.67 27.44
CA LYS A 2 -49.61 32.44 27.58
C LYS A 2 -50.47 32.51 26.29
N GLU A 3 -49.91 32.58 25.14
CA GLU A 3 -50.61 32.67 23.85
C GLU A 3 -51.28 31.33 23.47
N LYS A 4 -50.68 30.21 23.75
CA LYS A 4 -51.29 28.88 23.58
C LYS A 4 -52.50 28.68 24.51
N ILE A 5 -52.38 29.10 25.76
CA ILE A 5 -53.47 29.05 26.75
C ILE A 5 -54.64 29.93 26.32
N ASN A 6 -54.39 31.12 25.83
CA ASN A 6 -55.44 32.05 25.32
C ASN A 6 -56.14 31.50 24.05
N ARG A 7 -55.43 30.80 23.17
CA ARG A 7 -56.03 30.11 22.00
C ARG A 7 -56.89 28.94 22.42
N TYR A 8 -56.45 28.14 23.35
CA TYR A 8 -57.27 27.05 23.91
C TYR A 8 -58.53 27.58 24.61
N ALA A 9 -58.44 28.68 25.39
CA ALA A 9 -59.56 29.31 26.02
C ALA A 9 -60.58 29.90 25.03
N ARG A 10 -60.19 30.17 23.78
CA ARG A 10 -61.06 30.64 22.69
C ARG A 10 -61.58 29.49 21.77
N GLY A 11 -61.31 28.22 22.16
CA GLY A 11 -61.75 27.05 21.35
C GLY A 11 -61.00 26.85 20.05
N VAL A 12 -59.85 27.48 19.90
CA VAL A 12 -58.97 27.26 18.71
C VAL A 12 -58.02 26.12 19.01
N PHE A 13 -58.36 24.91 18.51
CA PHE A 13 -57.61 23.68 18.70
C PHE A 13 -56.73 23.35 17.47
N GLU A 14 -56.16 24.34 16.80
CA GLU A 14 -55.13 24.06 15.80
C GLU A 14 -53.87 23.55 16.51
N PHE A 15 -53.70 22.25 16.51
CA PHE A 15 -52.47 21.59 16.98
C PHE A 15 -51.52 21.46 15.81
N ASP A 16 -50.54 22.32 15.78
CA ASP A 16 -49.43 22.29 14.83
C ASP A 16 -48.13 21.96 15.63
N PRO A 17 -47.87 20.67 15.88
CA PRO A 17 -46.67 20.27 16.64
C PRO A 17 -45.39 20.62 15.84
N GLN A 18 -44.35 20.99 16.56
CA GLN A 18 -43.04 21.02 15.97
C GLN A 18 -42.63 19.61 15.57
N LYS A 19 -41.88 19.49 14.48
CA LYS A 19 -41.36 18.21 14.01
C LYS A 19 -39.90 18.35 13.65
N VAL A 20 -39.07 17.53 14.27
CA VAL A 20 -37.67 17.37 13.87
C VAL A 20 -37.60 16.49 12.63
N VAL A 21 -36.86 16.91 11.62
CA VAL A 21 -36.62 16.19 10.35
C VAL A 21 -35.18 16.25 9.97
N THR A 22 -34.77 15.38 9.08
CA THR A 22 -33.42 15.34 8.48
C THR A 22 -33.53 15.03 6.99
N ASP A 23 -32.52 15.41 6.24
CA ASP A 23 -32.36 15.02 4.83
C ASP A 23 -31.72 13.62 4.70
N GLU A 24 -31.12 13.09 5.78
CA GLU A 24 -30.44 11.81 5.81
C GLU A 24 -31.39 10.68 6.26
N ASN A 25 -31.66 9.73 5.37
CA ASN A 25 -32.45 8.54 5.71
C ASN A 25 -31.60 7.40 6.28
N ASN A 26 -30.35 7.32 5.90
CA ASN A 26 -29.36 6.35 6.35
C ASN A 26 -27.97 6.93 6.07
N ILE A 27 -27.05 6.75 6.98
CA ILE A 27 -25.64 7.19 6.83
C ILE A 27 -24.80 5.96 6.60
N PHE A 28 -24.11 5.93 5.45
CA PHE A 28 -23.17 4.86 5.11
C PHE A 28 -21.80 5.45 4.82
N ALA A 29 -20.76 4.87 5.37
CA ALA A 29 -19.36 5.20 5.01
C ALA A 29 -18.45 3.99 5.16
N ILE A 30 -17.36 4.01 4.38
CA ILE A 30 -16.19 3.16 4.57
C ILE A 30 -15.22 3.95 5.44
N VAL A 31 -14.72 3.34 6.48
CA VAL A 31 -13.84 3.95 7.47
C VAL A 31 -12.51 3.21 7.45
N ASP A 32 -11.45 3.94 7.17
CA ASP A 32 -10.09 3.38 7.24
C ASP A 32 -9.75 3.00 8.67
N LYS A 33 -9.24 1.78 8.86
CA LYS A 33 -8.76 1.33 10.17
C LYS A 33 -7.61 2.23 10.62
N ASN A 34 -7.57 2.51 11.94
CA ASN A 34 -6.59 3.39 12.59
C ASN A 34 -6.65 4.88 12.18
N LYS A 35 -7.62 5.29 11.35
CA LYS A 35 -7.85 6.71 11.06
C LYS A 35 -9.14 7.18 11.71
N GLU A 36 -9.14 8.41 12.23
CA GLU A 36 -10.36 9.05 12.73
C GLU A 36 -11.22 9.46 11.53
N PHE A 37 -12.40 8.88 11.42
CA PHE A 37 -13.39 9.31 10.44
C PHE A 37 -14.30 10.37 11.05
N LYS A 38 -14.50 11.49 10.34
CA LYS A 38 -15.40 12.57 10.74
C LYS A 38 -16.52 12.72 9.74
N GLY A 39 -17.74 12.84 10.24
CA GLY A 39 -18.91 13.10 9.43
C GLY A 39 -19.82 14.12 10.07
N THR A 40 -20.75 14.59 9.28
CA THR A 40 -21.78 15.59 9.72
C THR A 40 -23.10 15.23 9.10
N PHE A 41 -24.19 15.39 9.85
CA PHE A 41 -25.54 15.36 9.33
C PHE A 41 -26.36 16.54 9.85
N CYS A 42 -27.42 16.90 9.13
CA CYS A 42 -28.23 18.07 9.44
C CYS A 42 -29.61 17.66 9.94
N ILE A 43 -30.05 18.31 11.02
CA ILE A 43 -31.43 18.23 11.53
C ILE A 43 -32.06 19.63 11.49
N TYR A 44 -33.35 19.69 11.18
CA TYR A 44 -34.04 20.96 11.08
C TYR A 44 -35.54 20.83 11.36
N GLU A 45 -36.18 21.98 11.51
CA GLU A 45 -37.64 22.08 11.60
C GLU A 45 -38.18 22.79 10.35
N GLU A 46 -39.16 22.15 9.66
CA GLU A 46 -39.62 22.58 8.32
C GLU A 46 -40.15 24.03 8.29
N LYS A 47 -40.72 24.52 9.40
CA LYS A 47 -41.23 25.89 9.49
C LYS A 47 -40.26 26.87 10.12
N GLY A 48 -38.99 26.47 10.32
CA GLY A 48 -37.96 27.32 10.87
C GLY A 48 -38.11 27.67 12.35
N ARG A 49 -38.90 26.91 13.11
CA ARG A 49 -39.03 27.07 14.57
C ARG A 49 -37.82 26.49 15.29
N GLU A 50 -37.50 27.05 16.44
CA GLU A 50 -36.35 26.61 17.24
C GLU A 50 -36.54 25.20 17.81
N LEU A 51 -35.66 24.28 17.44
CA LEU A 51 -35.50 22.96 18.06
C LEU A 51 -34.52 23.07 19.23
N LYS A 52 -34.77 22.30 20.26
CA LYS A 52 -33.86 22.13 21.41
C LYS A 52 -33.92 20.69 21.86
N GLY A 53 -32.77 20.06 21.94
CA GLY A 53 -32.74 18.64 22.26
C GLY A 53 -31.35 18.09 22.52
N LEU A 54 -31.31 16.77 22.56
CA LEU A 54 -30.13 15.95 22.72
C LEU A 54 -29.99 14.99 21.55
N VAL A 55 -28.74 14.68 21.22
CA VAL A 55 -28.37 13.64 20.26
C VAL A 55 -27.33 12.71 20.88
N TYR A 56 -27.45 11.43 20.61
CA TYR A 56 -26.50 10.41 21.07
C TYR A 56 -26.42 9.26 20.06
N SER A 57 -25.32 8.52 20.09
CA SER A 57 -25.11 7.32 19.29
C SER A 57 -25.47 6.07 20.08
N GLY A 58 -25.87 5.02 19.39
CA GLY A 58 -26.09 3.71 19.97
C GLY A 58 -24.85 2.83 20.10
N ASP A 59 -23.71 3.26 19.55
CA ASP A 59 -22.41 2.57 19.67
C ASP A 59 -21.34 3.54 20.21
N ASP A 60 -20.58 3.11 21.21
CA ASP A 60 -19.59 3.94 21.90
C ASP A 60 -18.41 4.36 21.01
N ARG A 61 -18.15 3.63 19.92
CA ARG A 61 -17.13 3.94 18.92
C ARG A 61 -17.53 5.10 18.01
N VAL A 62 -18.84 5.45 17.98
CA VAL A 62 -19.37 6.58 17.21
C VAL A 62 -19.73 7.70 18.17
N ARG A 63 -18.86 8.70 18.25
CA ARG A 63 -18.98 9.80 19.20
C ARG A 63 -19.54 11.05 18.58
N ILE A 64 -20.45 11.71 19.27
CA ILE A 64 -21.01 13.00 18.90
C ILE A 64 -20.17 14.12 19.54
N ALA A 65 -19.79 15.12 18.75
CA ALA A 65 -18.97 16.24 19.22
C ALA A 65 -19.71 17.08 20.28
N GLU A 66 -20.98 17.41 20.03
CA GLU A 66 -21.85 18.11 20.97
C GLU A 66 -23.20 17.39 21.12
N CYS A 67 -23.42 16.79 22.31
CA CYS A 67 -24.63 16.01 22.58
C CYS A 67 -25.91 16.86 22.73
N SER A 68 -25.81 18.18 22.87
CA SER A 68 -26.96 19.09 23.01
C SER A 68 -27.01 20.11 21.89
N PHE A 69 -28.19 20.44 21.41
CA PHE A 69 -28.35 21.40 20.33
C PHE A 69 -29.52 22.37 20.54
N ILE A 70 -29.38 23.56 19.97
CA ILE A 70 -30.41 24.60 19.92
C ILE A 70 -30.33 25.32 18.57
N GLY A 71 -31.44 25.36 17.81
CA GLY A 71 -31.51 26.07 16.52
C GLY A 71 -32.64 25.57 15.64
N SER A 72 -32.99 26.27 14.60
CA SER A 72 -34.01 25.84 13.63
C SER A 72 -33.41 24.88 12.56
N ARG A 73 -32.10 24.96 12.35
CA ARG A 73 -31.30 24.07 11.53
C ARG A 73 -29.93 23.91 12.21
N VAL A 74 -29.54 22.69 12.47
CA VAL A 74 -28.33 22.37 13.25
C VAL A 74 -27.57 21.25 12.56
N ASN A 75 -26.28 21.45 12.38
CA ASN A 75 -25.35 20.40 11.95
C ASN A 75 -24.84 19.65 13.18
N ILE A 76 -24.86 18.35 13.10
CA ILE A 76 -24.40 17.43 14.13
C ILE A 76 -23.13 16.76 13.61
N ASP A 77 -22.01 17.07 14.24
CA ASP A 77 -20.72 16.49 13.92
C ASP A 77 -20.47 15.24 14.76
N TYR A 78 -19.98 14.19 14.11
CA TYR A 78 -19.63 12.94 14.75
C TYR A 78 -18.27 12.43 14.27
N CYS A 79 -17.64 11.57 15.07
CA CYS A 79 -16.46 10.83 14.67
C CYS A 79 -16.64 9.33 14.94
N VAL A 80 -15.97 8.52 14.13
CA VAL A 80 -15.92 7.06 14.26
C VAL A 80 -14.51 6.65 14.61
N GLU A 81 -14.36 5.96 15.75
CA GLU A 81 -13.10 5.38 16.21
C GLU A 81 -13.03 3.92 15.74
N SER A 82 -12.03 3.59 14.93
CA SER A 82 -11.87 2.28 14.31
C SER A 82 -10.66 1.49 14.80
N ALA A 83 -9.86 2.04 15.75
CA ALA A 83 -8.58 1.46 16.18
C ALA A 83 -8.72 0.01 16.70
N ASP A 84 -9.78 -0.26 17.48
CA ASP A 84 -10.03 -1.57 18.09
C ASP A 84 -10.94 -2.48 17.23
N SER A 85 -11.32 -2.02 16.03
CA SER A 85 -12.22 -2.79 15.15
C SER A 85 -11.44 -3.74 14.24
N ASP A 86 -12.08 -4.85 13.84
CA ASP A 86 -11.52 -5.76 12.86
C ASP A 86 -11.74 -5.25 11.43
N ASP A 87 -10.81 -5.59 10.51
CA ASP A 87 -10.97 -5.31 9.09
C ASP A 87 -12.15 -6.11 8.53
N GLY A 88 -13.05 -5.41 7.82
CA GLY A 88 -14.31 -5.94 7.32
C GLY A 88 -15.44 -5.91 8.36
N GLU A 89 -15.17 -5.48 9.60
CA GLU A 89 -16.21 -5.28 10.60
C GLU A 89 -17.18 -4.17 10.17
N VAL A 90 -18.46 -4.35 10.51
CA VAL A 90 -19.49 -3.35 10.24
C VAL A 90 -20.09 -2.89 11.56
N ILE A 91 -20.04 -1.57 11.80
CA ILE A 91 -20.66 -0.91 12.94
C ILE A 91 -22.06 -0.46 12.53
N ASP A 92 -23.07 -1.26 12.81
CA ASP A 92 -24.47 -0.98 12.51
C ASP A 92 -25.19 -0.52 13.77
N ASN A 93 -25.72 0.71 13.77
CA ASN A 93 -26.53 1.25 14.85
C ASN A 93 -27.30 2.51 14.38
N CYS A 94 -27.73 3.36 15.29
CA CYS A 94 -28.50 4.57 15.00
C CYS A 94 -28.00 5.78 15.81
N PHE A 95 -28.16 6.96 15.22
CA PHE A 95 -28.23 8.21 15.97
C PHE A 95 -29.63 8.41 16.48
N TYR A 96 -29.76 8.72 17.75
CA TYR A 96 -31.02 9.00 18.43
C TYR A 96 -31.09 10.48 18.78
N ILE A 97 -32.11 11.17 18.27
CA ILE A 97 -32.39 12.57 18.49
C ILE A 97 -33.65 12.71 19.28
N VAL A 98 -33.60 13.37 20.43
CA VAL A 98 -34.77 13.65 21.29
C VAL A 98 -34.88 15.17 21.45
N SER A 99 -35.98 15.73 21.05
CA SER A 99 -36.17 17.18 21.02
C SER A 99 -37.60 17.61 21.37
N ASN A 100 -37.79 18.94 21.49
CA ASN A 100 -39.14 19.52 21.57
C ASN A 100 -39.98 19.35 20.26
N GLY A 101 -39.32 18.90 19.18
CA GLY A 101 -39.93 18.53 17.89
C GLY A 101 -40.24 17.04 17.77
N GLY A 102 -40.09 16.26 18.86
CA GLY A 102 -40.28 14.82 18.89
C GLY A 102 -38.94 14.06 18.85
N GLU A 103 -39.06 12.78 18.55
CA GLU A 103 -37.94 11.85 18.43
C GLU A 103 -37.66 11.54 16.96
N LEU A 104 -36.36 11.39 16.61
CA LEU A 104 -35.91 10.99 15.30
C LEU A 104 -34.79 9.99 15.45
N THR A 105 -34.80 8.96 14.62
CA THR A 105 -33.74 7.94 14.57
C THR A 105 -33.14 7.92 13.17
N ILE A 106 -31.81 8.00 13.05
CA ILE A 106 -31.09 7.94 11.78
C ILE A 106 -30.18 6.71 11.84
N PRO A 107 -30.46 5.65 11.07
CA PRO A 107 -29.59 4.48 10.99
C PRO A 107 -28.24 4.85 10.38
N TYR A 108 -27.18 4.20 10.84
CA TYR A 108 -25.88 4.27 10.21
C TYR A 108 -25.24 2.88 10.09
N SER A 109 -24.37 2.75 9.09
CA SER A 109 -23.56 1.56 8.83
C SER A 109 -22.17 2.01 8.42
N PHE A 110 -21.19 1.78 9.28
CA PHE A 110 -19.79 2.09 9.02
C PHE A 110 -19.02 0.78 8.82
N ARG A 111 -18.50 0.58 7.60
CA ARG A 111 -17.68 -0.56 7.29
C ARG A 111 -16.22 -0.20 7.49
N ILE A 112 -15.56 -0.94 8.38
CA ILE A 112 -14.14 -0.77 8.67
C ILE A 112 -13.34 -1.54 7.62
N GLU A 113 -12.44 -0.87 6.94
CA GLU A 113 -11.53 -1.50 5.98
C GLU A 113 -10.08 -1.18 6.36
N ALA A 114 -9.18 -2.14 6.11
CA ALA A 114 -7.75 -1.87 6.20
C ALA A 114 -7.43 -0.66 5.34
N GLY A 115 -6.58 0.22 5.85
CA GLY A 115 -6.13 1.39 5.12
C GLY A 115 -5.63 1.04 3.72
N CYS A 116 -5.61 2.00 2.81
CA CYS A 116 -4.98 1.87 1.51
C CYS A 116 -3.90 2.93 1.33
N TYR A 117 -2.95 2.64 0.49
CA TYR A 117 -1.99 3.62 0.01
C TYR A 117 -2.39 4.08 -1.39
N GLU A 118 -2.38 5.39 -1.61
CA GLU A 118 -2.70 6.00 -2.91
C GLU A 118 -1.41 6.23 -3.71
N ALA A 119 -1.18 5.42 -4.74
CA ALA A 119 -0.08 5.58 -5.69
C ALA A 119 -0.64 6.19 -6.99
N GLY A 120 -0.62 7.52 -7.09
CA GLY A 120 -1.26 8.23 -8.20
C GLY A 120 -2.76 7.93 -8.29
N ASP A 121 -3.20 7.30 -9.38
CA ASP A 121 -4.61 6.91 -9.58
C ASP A 121 -4.94 5.49 -9.05
N PHE A 122 -3.98 4.81 -8.42
CA PHE A 122 -4.13 3.43 -7.95
C PHE A 122 -4.14 3.35 -6.43
N GLU A 123 -5.08 2.57 -5.90
CA GLU A 123 -5.13 2.23 -4.47
C GLU A 123 -4.43 0.89 -4.23
N ILE A 124 -3.45 0.88 -3.34
CA ILE A 124 -2.72 -0.31 -2.92
C ILE A 124 -3.25 -0.76 -1.56
N ARG A 125 -3.95 -1.90 -1.52
CA ARG A 125 -4.64 -2.42 -0.33
C ARG A 125 -4.06 -3.74 0.20
N ASN A 126 -3.19 -4.41 -0.55
CA ASN A 126 -2.64 -5.72 -0.19
C ASN A 126 -1.25 -5.95 -0.79
N LEU A 127 -0.55 -6.97 -0.28
CA LEU A 127 0.80 -7.32 -0.72
C LEU A 127 0.90 -7.78 -2.18
N ASP A 128 -0.18 -8.28 -2.79
CA ASP A 128 -0.17 -8.63 -4.22
C ASP A 128 -0.14 -7.38 -5.10
N GLN A 129 -0.88 -6.34 -4.71
CA GLN A 129 -0.84 -5.03 -5.36
C GLN A 129 0.49 -4.33 -5.11
N PHE A 130 1.04 -4.41 -3.89
CA PHE A 130 2.38 -3.91 -3.57
C PHE A 130 3.46 -4.59 -4.41
N ALA A 131 3.39 -5.92 -4.61
CA ALA A 131 4.32 -6.63 -5.47
C ALA A 131 4.26 -6.17 -6.94
N ARG A 132 3.07 -5.82 -7.43
CA ARG A 132 2.91 -5.22 -8.77
C ARG A 132 3.49 -3.81 -8.83
N LEU A 133 3.22 -2.98 -7.81
CA LEU A 133 3.82 -1.65 -7.72
C LEU A 133 5.35 -1.75 -7.74
N ALA A 134 5.94 -2.66 -6.96
CA ALA A 134 7.39 -2.88 -6.94
C ALA A 134 7.96 -3.35 -8.29
N GLN A 135 7.15 -3.99 -9.13
CA GLN A 135 7.53 -4.38 -10.48
C GLN A 135 7.45 -3.21 -11.47
N ASP A 136 6.39 -2.38 -11.39
CA ASP A 136 6.03 -1.38 -12.37
C ASP A 136 6.67 -0.02 -12.04
N ASP A 137 6.69 0.35 -10.76
CA ASP A 137 7.29 1.59 -10.23
C ASP A 137 8.04 1.33 -8.93
N ASN A 138 9.34 1.04 -9.05
CA ASN A 138 10.18 0.71 -7.90
C ASN A 138 10.43 1.90 -6.96
N GLU A 139 10.42 3.13 -7.46
CA GLU A 139 10.65 4.31 -6.62
C GLU A 139 9.43 4.58 -5.72
N GLU A 140 8.23 4.45 -6.26
CA GLU A 140 7.00 4.56 -5.50
C GLU A 140 6.85 3.41 -4.49
N ALA A 141 7.27 2.19 -4.88
CA ALA A 141 7.29 1.05 -3.96
C ALA A 141 8.27 1.24 -2.80
N ILE A 142 9.42 1.90 -3.01
CA ILE A 142 10.35 2.27 -1.94
C ILE A 142 9.67 3.25 -0.98
N THR A 143 9.06 4.30 -1.52
CA THR A 143 8.35 5.31 -0.72
C THR A 143 7.28 4.67 0.16
N LEU A 144 6.49 3.75 -0.41
CA LEU A 144 5.48 3.02 0.32
C LEU A 144 6.07 2.06 1.36
N PHE A 145 7.15 1.34 1.02
CA PHE A 145 7.79 0.38 1.93
C PHE A 145 8.39 1.04 3.18
N GLU A 146 8.88 2.28 3.04
CA GLU A 146 9.44 3.08 4.13
C GLU A 146 8.38 3.92 4.86
N ALA A 147 7.13 3.91 4.42
CA ALA A 147 6.06 4.67 5.05
C ALA A 147 5.68 4.07 6.42
N ASP A 148 5.43 4.93 7.40
CA ASP A 148 5.10 4.55 8.79
C ASP A 148 3.86 3.64 8.85
N ASP A 149 2.93 3.80 7.92
CA ASP A 149 1.66 3.08 7.85
C ASP A 149 1.72 1.78 7.02
N PHE A 150 2.86 1.45 6.37
CA PHE A 150 3.02 0.20 5.62
C PHE A 150 2.65 -1.04 6.44
N ARG A 151 3.13 -1.09 7.68
CA ARG A 151 2.86 -2.19 8.61
C ARG A 151 1.39 -2.31 8.91
N ASP A 152 0.73 -1.18 9.17
CA ASP A 152 -0.69 -1.12 9.54
C ASP A 152 -1.60 -1.50 8.37
N ILE A 153 -1.23 -1.11 7.15
CA ILE A 153 -2.01 -1.42 5.94
C ILE A 153 -1.87 -2.90 5.54
N PHE A 154 -0.65 -3.45 5.57
CA PHE A 154 -0.37 -4.73 4.91
C PHE A 154 -0.09 -5.91 5.85
N LEU A 155 0.33 -5.66 7.10
CA LEU A 155 0.92 -6.71 7.95
C LEU A 155 0.16 -6.99 9.25
N MET A 156 -0.86 -6.22 9.60
CA MET A 156 -1.55 -6.32 10.88
C MET A 156 -2.08 -7.72 11.24
N LYS A 157 -2.39 -8.54 10.24
CA LYS A 157 -2.93 -9.89 10.43
C LYS A 157 -1.86 -10.98 10.50
N ASP A 158 -0.60 -10.66 10.21
CA ASP A 158 0.50 -11.62 10.13
C ASP A 158 1.71 -11.17 10.93
N LEU A 159 1.74 -11.55 12.22
CA LEU A 159 2.84 -11.23 13.12
C LEU A 159 4.20 -11.76 12.64
N SER A 160 4.23 -12.84 11.85
CA SER A 160 5.46 -13.38 11.30
C SER A 160 6.02 -12.47 10.20
N LEU A 161 5.16 -11.93 9.35
CA LEU A 161 5.55 -10.94 8.34
C LEU A 161 5.93 -9.61 8.96
N CYS A 162 5.30 -9.18 10.08
CA CYS A 162 5.75 -8.01 10.83
C CYS A 162 7.21 -8.17 11.28
N CYS A 163 7.58 -9.32 11.87
CA CYS A 163 8.96 -9.57 12.28
C CYS A 163 9.93 -9.59 11.10
N VAL A 164 9.52 -10.10 9.95
CA VAL A 164 10.33 -10.09 8.72
C VAL A 164 10.54 -8.66 8.24
N TYR A 165 9.47 -7.86 8.17
CA TYR A 165 9.52 -6.45 7.77
C TYR A 165 10.44 -5.63 8.70
N ASP A 166 10.29 -5.74 10.02
CA ASP A 166 11.10 -5.04 11.01
C ASP A 166 12.61 -5.32 10.87
N ASN A 167 12.99 -6.48 10.32
CA ASN A 167 14.38 -6.81 10.02
C ASN A 167 14.89 -6.15 8.74
N PHE A 168 14.02 -5.96 7.75
CA PHE A 168 14.40 -5.37 6.47
C PHE A 168 14.27 -3.84 6.45
N GLU A 169 13.37 -3.26 7.20
CA GLU A 169 13.19 -1.80 7.31
C GLU A 169 14.50 -1.06 7.68
N LYS A 170 15.35 -1.70 8.48
CA LYS A 170 16.64 -1.15 8.95
C LYS A 170 17.82 -1.43 8.02
N GLY A 171 17.60 -2.06 6.88
CA GLY A 171 18.65 -2.43 5.93
C GLY A 171 19.20 -1.24 5.15
N ILE A 172 20.45 -1.37 4.67
CA ILE A 172 21.16 -0.30 3.94
C ILE A 172 20.70 -0.22 2.48
N ASP A 173 20.17 -1.32 1.92
CA ASP A 173 19.74 -1.43 0.52
C ASP A 173 18.24 -1.74 0.45
N VAL A 174 17.44 -0.70 0.38
CA VAL A 174 15.96 -0.81 0.41
C VAL A 174 15.42 -1.63 -0.77
N ARG A 175 16.04 -1.53 -1.95
CA ARG A 175 15.60 -2.32 -3.12
C ARG A 175 15.77 -3.81 -2.88
N ASN A 176 16.90 -4.21 -2.33
CA ASN A 176 17.12 -5.60 -1.94
C ASN A 176 16.21 -6.04 -0.79
N ASN A 177 15.90 -5.14 0.14
CA ASN A 177 15.01 -5.41 1.25
C ASN A 177 13.58 -5.69 0.79
N ILE A 178 13.05 -4.91 -0.14
CA ILE A 178 11.73 -5.15 -0.77
C ILE A 178 11.71 -6.52 -1.45
N GLU A 179 12.77 -6.87 -2.20
CA GLU A 179 12.88 -8.16 -2.86
C GLU A 179 12.82 -9.32 -1.87
N GLU A 180 13.65 -9.28 -0.84
CA GLU A 180 13.72 -10.32 0.18
C GLU A 180 12.43 -10.40 1.00
N PHE A 181 11.81 -9.26 1.29
CA PHE A 181 10.50 -9.20 1.94
C PHE A 181 9.41 -9.86 1.09
N LEU A 182 9.30 -9.51 -0.20
CA LEU A 182 8.31 -10.11 -1.11
C LEU A 182 8.54 -11.61 -1.30
N ILE A 183 9.79 -12.07 -1.30
CA ILE A 183 10.13 -13.51 -1.34
C ILE A 183 9.67 -14.18 -0.05
N ALA A 184 9.96 -13.61 1.12
CA ALA A 184 9.55 -14.14 2.41
C ALA A 184 8.02 -14.16 2.56
N ALA A 185 7.32 -13.15 2.04
CA ALA A 185 5.86 -13.08 2.00
C ALA A 185 5.22 -14.03 0.96
N GLY A 186 6.03 -14.76 0.17
CA GLY A 186 5.54 -15.68 -0.87
C GLY A 186 4.87 -14.96 -2.06
N LYS A 187 5.12 -13.66 -2.22
CA LYS A 187 4.54 -12.83 -3.29
C LYS A 187 5.44 -12.76 -4.52
N LYS A 188 6.66 -13.28 -4.41
CA LYS A 188 7.66 -13.29 -5.46
C LYS A 188 8.54 -14.51 -5.38
N LYS A 189 9.02 -14.98 -6.54
CA LYS A 189 10.10 -15.96 -6.62
C LYS A 189 11.44 -15.23 -6.69
N ARG A 190 12.46 -15.83 -6.07
CA ARG A 190 13.84 -15.34 -6.20
C ARG A 190 14.27 -15.46 -7.66
N PRO A 191 14.84 -14.41 -8.28
CA PRO A 191 15.36 -14.49 -9.64
C PRO A 191 16.48 -15.54 -9.75
N ASP A 192 16.34 -16.48 -10.66
CA ASP A 192 17.42 -17.37 -11.07
C ASP A 192 18.09 -16.82 -12.34
N ILE A 193 19.41 -16.85 -12.35
CA ILE A 193 20.22 -16.34 -13.44
C ILE A 193 20.87 -17.49 -14.18
N THR A 194 20.85 -17.41 -15.51
CA THR A 194 21.47 -18.36 -16.40
C THR A 194 22.34 -17.66 -17.45
N LEU A 195 23.32 -18.38 -17.98
CA LEU A 195 24.13 -17.93 -19.11
C LEU A 195 23.66 -18.62 -20.39
N SER A 196 23.68 -17.91 -21.52
CA SER A 196 23.37 -18.50 -22.83
C SER A 196 24.35 -19.61 -23.25
N CYS A 197 25.55 -19.61 -22.69
CA CYS A 197 26.53 -20.67 -22.86
C CYS A 197 27.50 -20.71 -21.65
N TYR A 198 28.11 -21.88 -21.42
CA TYR A 198 29.05 -22.10 -20.32
C TYR A 198 30.47 -22.46 -20.79
N ASN A 199 30.64 -22.75 -22.10
CA ASN A 199 31.92 -23.05 -22.71
C ASN A 199 32.07 -22.34 -24.05
N ARG A 200 33.25 -21.85 -24.33
CA ARG A 200 33.66 -21.24 -25.61
C ARG A 200 35.03 -21.73 -26.02
N GLU A 201 35.18 -22.09 -27.28
CA GLU A 201 36.45 -22.41 -27.89
C GLU A 201 36.73 -21.44 -29.03
N TYR A 202 37.94 -20.91 -29.05
CA TYR A 202 38.43 -20.05 -30.12
C TYR A 202 39.72 -20.67 -30.67
N ARG A 203 39.91 -20.58 -31.98
CA ARG A 203 41.07 -21.11 -32.65
C ARG A 203 41.77 -20.03 -33.46
N ASP A 204 43.06 -20.08 -33.52
CA ASP A 204 43.90 -19.23 -34.38
C ASP A 204 43.67 -17.72 -34.17
N ILE A 205 43.68 -17.30 -32.90
CA ILE A 205 43.48 -15.89 -32.53
C ILE A 205 44.80 -15.14 -32.76
N GLU A 206 44.85 -14.31 -33.81
CA GLU A 206 45.98 -13.45 -34.15
C GLU A 206 45.79 -11.99 -33.70
N GLU A 207 44.53 -11.54 -33.58
CA GLU A 207 44.14 -10.19 -33.18
C GLU A 207 43.17 -10.23 -32.00
N ASN A 208 43.01 -9.06 -31.32
CA ASN A 208 42.04 -8.91 -30.24
C ASN A 208 40.65 -9.25 -30.72
N PHE A 209 39.98 -10.14 -30.02
CA PHE A 209 38.68 -10.65 -30.38
C PHE A 209 37.66 -10.30 -29.31
N LYS A 210 36.52 -9.72 -29.72
CA LYS A 210 35.40 -9.41 -28.86
C LYS A 210 34.28 -10.43 -29.01
N ASP A 211 33.77 -10.98 -27.89
CA ASP A 211 32.62 -11.85 -27.89
C ASP A 211 31.66 -11.44 -26.80
N THR A 212 30.45 -12.03 -26.80
CA THR A 212 29.36 -11.75 -25.87
C THR A 212 28.75 -13.02 -25.32
N VAL A 213 28.30 -12.96 -24.08
CA VAL A 213 27.45 -13.97 -23.47
C VAL A 213 26.19 -13.28 -22.92
N VAL A 214 25.02 -13.88 -23.14
CA VAL A 214 23.76 -13.34 -22.63
C VAL A 214 23.55 -13.89 -21.24
N ILE A 215 23.29 -12.99 -20.30
CA ILE A 215 22.83 -13.28 -18.94
C ILE A 215 21.32 -13.11 -18.95
N GLU A 216 20.58 -14.14 -18.55
CA GLU A 216 19.11 -14.13 -18.50
C GLU A 216 18.63 -14.33 -17.07
N LYS A 217 17.61 -13.54 -16.67
CA LYS A 217 16.82 -13.74 -15.44
C LYS A 217 15.53 -14.47 -15.81
N ASP A 218 15.08 -15.38 -14.97
CA ASP A 218 13.81 -16.09 -15.16
C ASP A 218 12.59 -15.28 -14.71
N THR A 219 12.80 -14.22 -13.90
CA THR A 219 11.75 -13.33 -13.41
C THR A 219 12.26 -11.91 -13.22
N TRP A 220 11.34 -10.98 -12.99
CA TRP A 220 11.66 -9.58 -12.67
C TRP A 220 12.35 -9.44 -11.30
N GLY A 221 12.98 -8.30 -11.06
CA GLY A 221 13.47 -7.87 -9.76
C GLY A 221 14.94 -7.47 -9.72
N TYR A 222 15.34 -7.01 -8.54
CA TYR A 222 16.70 -6.55 -8.28
C TYR A 222 17.68 -7.71 -8.31
N THR A 223 18.77 -7.50 -9.01
CA THR A 223 19.85 -8.47 -9.13
C THR A 223 21.16 -7.75 -9.26
N ASN A 224 22.16 -8.21 -8.53
CA ASN A 224 23.54 -7.76 -8.64
C ASN A 224 24.42 -8.97 -8.94
N VAL A 225 25.13 -8.92 -10.06
CA VAL A 225 26.05 -9.97 -10.51
C VAL A 225 27.47 -9.44 -10.47
N LYS A 226 28.32 -10.00 -9.62
CA LYS A 226 29.76 -9.73 -9.61
C LYS A 226 30.44 -10.60 -10.65
N VAL A 227 31.34 -9.98 -11.42
CA VAL A 227 32.08 -10.67 -12.48
C VAL A 227 33.56 -10.67 -12.15
N ASN A 228 34.14 -11.85 -12.08
CA ASN A 228 35.54 -12.10 -11.83
C ASN A 228 36.18 -12.84 -13.02
N VAL A 229 37.44 -12.57 -13.30
CA VAL A 229 38.21 -13.19 -14.37
C VAL A 229 39.50 -13.72 -13.79
N ASP A 230 39.87 -14.96 -14.12
CA ASP A 230 41.09 -15.62 -13.63
C ASP A 230 42.27 -15.61 -14.64
N ALA A 231 42.02 -15.15 -15.87
CA ALA A 231 43.05 -15.16 -16.92
C ALA A 231 43.40 -13.74 -17.38
N PRO A 232 44.72 -13.41 -17.50
CA PRO A 232 45.19 -12.07 -17.84
C PRO A 232 44.88 -11.65 -19.29
N PHE A 233 44.58 -12.62 -20.17
CA PHE A 233 44.23 -12.36 -21.56
C PHE A 233 42.74 -12.07 -21.76
N ILE A 234 41.89 -12.21 -20.72
CA ILE A 234 40.47 -11.84 -20.77
C ILE A 234 40.29 -10.46 -20.15
N ARG A 235 39.73 -9.54 -20.91
CA ARG A 235 39.37 -8.20 -20.44
C ARG A 235 37.87 -8.03 -20.41
N ILE A 236 37.39 -7.48 -19.31
CA ILE A 236 35.96 -7.15 -19.12
C ILE A 236 35.83 -5.65 -18.85
N GLU A 237 34.72 -5.07 -19.32
CA GLU A 237 34.43 -3.65 -19.13
C GLU A 237 33.77 -3.39 -17.77
N ARG A 238 32.92 -4.32 -17.32
CA ARG A 238 32.16 -4.18 -16.07
C ARG A 238 32.41 -5.37 -15.14
N LYS A 239 32.62 -5.06 -13.86
CA LYS A 239 32.78 -6.06 -12.79
C LYS A 239 31.53 -6.26 -11.98
N ASN A 240 30.58 -5.32 -12.05
CA ASN A 240 29.27 -5.40 -11.41
C ASN A 240 28.19 -5.12 -12.45
N ILE A 241 27.17 -5.95 -12.47
CA ILE A 241 26.02 -5.89 -13.37
C ILE A 241 24.81 -5.80 -12.49
N GLU A 242 24.14 -4.66 -12.45
CA GLU A 242 22.94 -4.41 -11.68
C GLU A 242 21.70 -4.52 -12.58
N SER A 243 20.55 -4.57 -11.97
CA SER A 243 19.27 -4.76 -12.69
C SER A 243 18.95 -3.65 -13.70
N ASP A 244 19.45 -2.44 -13.49
CA ASP A 244 19.25 -1.26 -14.35
C ASP A 244 19.80 -1.41 -15.76
N VAL A 245 20.80 -2.27 -15.95
CA VAL A 245 21.40 -2.50 -17.27
C VAL A 245 20.73 -3.63 -18.08
N PHE A 246 19.80 -4.35 -17.45
CA PHE A 246 19.04 -5.40 -18.16
C PHE A 246 17.95 -4.77 -19.04
N THR A 247 17.85 -5.24 -20.26
CA THR A 247 16.74 -4.93 -21.16
C THR A 247 15.70 -6.04 -21.01
N GLY A 248 14.62 -5.77 -20.27
CA GLY A 248 13.72 -6.82 -19.80
C GLY A 248 14.48 -7.80 -18.89
N ASN A 249 14.52 -9.06 -19.24
CA ASN A 249 15.19 -10.09 -18.47
C ASN A 249 16.59 -10.48 -19.00
N LYS A 250 17.14 -9.72 -19.97
CA LYS A 250 18.40 -10.08 -20.64
C LYS A 250 19.42 -8.96 -20.59
N TYR A 251 20.68 -9.37 -20.43
CA TYR A 251 21.84 -8.48 -20.54
C TYR A 251 22.93 -9.14 -21.39
N GLU A 252 23.45 -8.42 -22.39
CA GLU A 252 24.58 -8.86 -23.22
C GLU A 252 25.89 -8.43 -22.57
N PHE A 253 26.58 -9.37 -21.95
CA PHE A 253 27.86 -9.16 -21.36
C PHE A 253 28.97 -9.34 -22.39
N SER A 254 29.78 -8.27 -22.63
CA SER A 254 30.88 -8.27 -23.57
C SER A 254 32.20 -8.50 -22.87
N TYR A 255 33.09 -9.24 -23.50
CA TYR A 255 34.47 -9.43 -23.09
C TYR A 255 35.41 -9.46 -24.31
N VAL A 256 36.65 -9.21 -24.07
CA VAL A 256 37.68 -9.17 -25.14
C VAL A 256 38.82 -10.16 -24.78
N ILE A 257 39.18 -10.98 -25.75
CA ILE A 257 40.39 -11.79 -25.68
C ILE A 257 41.55 -10.96 -26.22
N ASP A 258 42.54 -10.70 -25.38
CA ASP A 258 43.74 -9.94 -25.71
C ASP A 258 44.80 -10.88 -26.32
N ALA A 259 44.93 -10.87 -27.65
CA ALA A 259 45.85 -11.74 -28.37
C ALA A 259 47.31 -11.57 -27.92
N SER A 260 47.71 -10.35 -27.52
CA SER A 260 49.08 -10.06 -27.08
C SER A 260 49.50 -10.77 -25.79
N LYS A 261 48.52 -11.30 -25.05
CA LYS A 261 48.73 -12.02 -23.78
C LYS A 261 48.56 -13.53 -23.89
N LEU A 262 48.30 -14.01 -25.08
CA LEU A 262 48.22 -15.45 -25.36
C LEU A 262 49.64 -16.01 -25.57
N HIS A 263 49.83 -17.25 -25.13
CA HIS A 263 51.05 -17.99 -25.41
C HIS A 263 50.78 -19.12 -26.44
N GLY A 264 51.85 -19.61 -27.06
CA GLY A 264 51.72 -20.74 -27.99
C GLY A 264 51.15 -21.99 -27.31
N GLY A 265 50.18 -22.63 -27.97
CA GLY A 265 49.42 -23.75 -27.43
C GLY A 265 48.10 -23.36 -26.81
N ASN A 266 47.55 -24.23 -25.96
CA ASN A 266 46.24 -24.00 -25.35
C ASN A 266 46.33 -22.98 -24.21
N ASN A 267 45.46 -21.96 -24.24
CA ASN A 267 45.21 -20.98 -23.18
C ASN A 267 43.87 -21.24 -22.57
N TYR A 268 43.78 -21.34 -21.23
CA TYR A 268 42.54 -21.57 -20.49
C TYR A 268 42.25 -20.36 -19.61
N GLY A 269 40.97 -19.97 -19.58
CA GLY A 269 40.52 -18.85 -18.75
C GLY A 269 39.07 -19.03 -18.35
N ARG A 270 38.68 -18.35 -17.29
CA ARG A 270 37.33 -18.38 -16.77
C ARG A 270 36.80 -16.99 -16.47
N ILE A 271 35.54 -16.78 -16.78
CA ILE A 271 34.78 -15.64 -16.33
C ILE A 271 33.71 -16.20 -15.35
N THR A 272 33.81 -15.78 -14.09
CA THR A 272 32.89 -16.21 -13.04
C THR A 272 31.86 -15.11 -12.76
N PHE A 273 30.60 -15.46 -12.81
CA PHE A 273 29.46 -14.60 -12.51
C PHE A 273 28.85 -15.04 -11.18
N GLU A 274 28.91 -14.17 -10.18
CA GLU A 274 28.49 -14.47 -8.81
C GLU A 274 27.30 -13.59 -8.41
N THR A 275 26.25 -14.23 -7.95
CA THR A 275 25.14 -13.62 -7.24
C THR A 275 25.18 -14.01 -5.76
N ILE A 276 24.30 -13.46 -4.92
CA ILE A 276 24.21 -13.84 -3.50
C ILE A 276 24.00 -15.37 -3.33
N ASN A 277 23.32 -16.01 -4.27
CA ASN A 277 22.91 -17.41 -4.13
C ASN A 277 23.52 -18.38 -5.13
N LYS A 278 24.20 -17.89 -6.16
CA LYS A 278 24.64 -18.76 -7.27
C LYS A 278 25.95 -18.23 -7.86
N SER A 279 26.80 -19.17 -8.23
CA SER A 279 28.01 -18.90 -9.03
C SER A 279 27.94 -19.67 -10.33
N MET A 280 28.21 -18.99 -11.44
CA MET A 280 28.23 -19.57 -12.79
C MET A 280 29.56 -19.23 -13.45
N THR A 281 30.07 -20.14 -14.28
CA THR A 281 31.36 -19.97 -14.93
C THR A 281 31.22 -20.19 -16.42
N LEU A 282 31.78 -19.27 -17.20
CA LEU A 282 32.07 -19.39 -18.62
C LEU A 282 33.55 -19.77 -18.77
N THR A 283 33.83 -20.88 -19.41
CA THR A 283 35.19 -21.43 -19.61
C THR A 283 35.59 -21.38 -21.06
#